data_ea871e5536ea4863dc865fba56d146dd
#
_entry.id   ea871e5536ea4863dc865fba56d146dd
#
_cell.length_a   1.000
_cell.length_b   1.000
_cell.length_c   1.000
_cell.angle_alpha   90.00
_cell.angle_beta   90.00
_cell.angle_gamma   90.00
#
_symmetry.space_group_name_H-M   'P 1'
#
loop_
_entity.id
_entity.type
_entity.pdbx_description
1 polymer ?
#
loop_
_entity_poly.entity_id
_entity_poly.type
_entity_poly.pdbx_seq_one_letter_code
_entity_poly.pdbx_strand_id
1 'polypeptide(L)'
;MILAVNNYETRKQQTQPQFKGVLDGALTNTLRTLDTNDMANAVLIDLGAMVLPRTYYDTKERNKYAGAETFFREISGTVINCLSAGILANIIGRIASKRVMPDVKINNNSWFSNDSFKTLKSAWDKGNGTTRSYAENIFNNLEGLDGRKINRFSDINWSKIDWIDEAKWKNIFWYNSDFKGIQNKLTTKEGFIETFTQIIDDKNINKYDKKNVLKIMEARLTNALGAGRDTALKIGDDKLTAKLENILRDAYDMGNDVFTNKNVSVEKVLQKISKINNIKIFGALTTASAIGLTNQYINRKITEKRTGKKGFVGEVDFTSNNKKTAEKDKTLWLKKLVACAGMAAMVLSVMRVKNFKDFVKKLEFTGPVTSGNAIKTVYMSTIIGRFLAADNSTELRESVTRDYFGFLNWLVFGGFAAKGVANMLDKKAENLFNISKEGRGIKHWLNDMSLKTHNEIAARGKEFAKKNLWKLNAAHLGGLAYSFITLGLVLPMINDKMTKYKARKNANAKPETQT
;
A
#
# COMPACT_ATOMS: atom_id res chain seq x y z
N MET A 1 23.22 47.02 -51.50
CA MET A 1 22.52 46.79 -50.22
C MET A 1 21.79 45.46 -50.35
N ILE A 2 22.44 44.33 -49.96
CA ILE A 2 21.90 42.98 -50.13
C ILE A 2 21.57 42.52 -48.72
N LEU A 3 20.27 42.31 -48.47
CA LEU A 3 19.76 41.76 -47.24
C LEU A 3 19.99 40.23 -47.20
N ALA A 4 20.79 39.79 -46.24
CA ALA A 4 20.99 38.38 -45.97
C ALA A 4 19.71 37.81 -45.32
N VAL A 5 19.07 36.85 -46.01
CA VAL A 5 17.99 36.05 -45.47
C VAL A 5 18.59 34.97 -44.58
N ASN A 6 18.42 35.11 -43.28
CA ASN A 6 18.77 34.08 -42.33
C ASN A 6 17.77 32.91 -42.45
N ASN A 7 18.20 31.81 -43.01
CA ASN A 7 17.52 30.54 -42.95
C ASN A 7 17.56 30.02 -41.52
N TYR A 8 16.48 30.20 -40.75
CA TYR A 8 16.22 29.40 -39.58
C TYR A 8 15.83 28.00 -40.02
N GLU A 9 16.80 27.11 -40.04
CA GLU A 9 16.50 25.67 -40.03
C GLU A 9 15.73 25.34 -38.76
N THR A 10 14.42 25.16 -38.90
CA THR A 10 13.58 24.49 -37.93
C THR A 10 14.11 23.07 -37.78
N ARG A 11 14.98 22.84 -36.79
CA ARG A 11 15.28 21.50 -36.28
C ARG A 11 13.93 20.88 -35.94
N LYS A 12 13.46 19.99 -36.80
CA LYS A 12 12.39 19.03 -36.46
C LYS A 12 12.79 18.39 -35.14
N GLN A 13 12.11 18.75 -34.06
CA GLN A 13 12.14 17.97 -32.83
C GLN A 13 11.82 16.54 -33.26
N GLN A 14 12.82 15.66 -33.16
CA GLN A 14 12.57 14.24 -33.24
C GLN A 14 11.58 13.94 -32.12
N THR A 15 10.32 13.77 -32.48
CA THR A 15 9.31 13.19 -31.63
C THR A 15 9.88 11.86 -31.14
N GLN A 16 10.14 11.81 -29.83
CA GLN A 16 10.56 10.57 -29.19
C GLN A 16 9.60 9.47 -29.63
N PRO A 17 10.08 8.26 -29.97
CA PRO A 17 9.20 7.18 -30.33
C PRO A 17 8.26 6.94 -29.16
N GLN A 18 7.01 7.35 -29.32
CA GLN A 18 5.93 6.97 -28.42
C GLN A 18 5.93 5.45 -28.41
N PHE A 19 6.00 4.86 -27.21
CA PHE A 19 5.73 3.44 -27.04
C PHE A 19 4.47 3.10 -27.82
N LYS A 20 4.52 2.02 -28.59
CA LYS A 20 3.43 1.57 -29.48
C LYS A 20 2.09 1.62 -28.74
N GLY A 21 1.28 2.61 -29.11
CA GLY A 21 -0.10 2.75 -28.69
C GLY A 21 -0.32 3.50 -27.36
N VAL A 22 -1.28 4.41 -27.37
CA VAL A 22 -1.81 5.12 -26.18
C VAL A 22 -2.24 4.12 -25.10
N LEU A 23 -2.71 2.94 -25.49
CA LEU A 23 -3.12 1.84 -24.61
C LEU A 23 -1.95 1.25 -23.81
N ASP A 24 -0.76 1.07 -24.41
CA ASP A 24 0.40 0.53 -23.70
C ASP A 24 0.92 1.49 -22.64
N GLY A 25 0.89 2.78 -22.90
CA GLY A 25 1.26 3.82 -21.94
C GLY A 25 0.25 3.92 -20.79
N ALA A 26 -1.05 3.89 -21.08
CA ALA A 26 -2.10 3.93 -20.08
C ALA A 26 -2.07 2.67 -19.17
N LEU A 27 -1.93 1.48 -19.75
CA LEU A 27 -1.82 0.22 -19.01
C LEU A 27 -0.60 0.23 -18.08
N THR A 28 0.58 0.58 -18.60
CA THR A 28 1.81 0.65 -17.79
C THR A 28 1.66 1.64 -16.63
N ASN A 29 1.05 2.81 -16.84
CA ASN A 29 0.83 3.79 -15.79
C ASN A 29 -0.18 3.30 -14.74
N THR A 30 -1.23 2.60 -15.17
CA THR A 30 -2.19 1.98 -14.25
C THR A 30 -1.50 0.91 -13.41
N LEU A 31 -0.77 -0.03 -14.02
CA LEU A 31 -0.06 -1.08 -13.31
C LEU A 31 1.03 -0.51 -12.39
N ARG A 32 1.74 0.56 -12.79
CA ARG A 32 2.67 1.30 -11.94
C ARG A 32 1.98 1.86 -10.69
N THR A 33 0.79 2.43 -10.83
CA THR A 33 0.03 2.94 -9.68
C THR A 33 -0.38 1.82 -8.73
N LEU A 34 -0.82 0.69 -9.26
CA LEU A 34 -1.24 -0.48 -8.46
C LEU A 34 -0.06 -1.14 -7.73
N ASP A 35 1.08 -1.22 -8.38
CA ASP A 35 2.33 -1.79 -7.89
C ASP A 35 2.93 -0.97 -6.74
N THR A 36 2.81 0.36 -6.82
CA THR A 36 3.37 1.28 -5.83
C THR A 36 2.39 1.67 -4.72
N ASN A 37 1.13 1.26 -4.82
CA ASN A 37 0.07 1.62 -3.88
C ASN A 37 -0.79 0.41 -3.51
N ASP A 38 -0.44 -0.25 -2.39
CA ASP A 38 -1.16 -1.41 -1.86
C ASP A 38 -2.67 -1.18 -1.74
N MET A 39 -3.07 0.03 -1.32
CA MET A 39 -4.48 0.37 -1.17
C MET A 39 -5.20 0.43 -2.53
N ALA A 40 -4.60 1.05 -3.54
CA ALA A 40 -5.19 1.13 -4.87
C ALA A 40 -5.33 -0.26 -5.50
N ASN A 41 -4.31 -1.11 -5.35
CA ASN A 41 -4.35 -2.50 -5.80
C ASN A 41 -5.43 -3.30 -5.08
N ALA A 42 -5.51 -3.19 -3.75
CA ALA A 42 -6.53 -3.87 -2.96
C ALA A 42 -7.95 -3.44 -3.35
N VAL A 43 -8.19 -2.14 -3.52
CA VAL A 43 -9.50 -1.60 -3.94
C VAL A 43 -9.88 -2.08 -5.35
N LEU A 44 -8.95 -2.09 -6.31
CA LEU A 44 -9.23 -2.57 -7.66
C LEU A 44 -9.65 -4.02 -7.67
N ILE A 45 -8.90 -4.89 -6.97
CA ILE A 45 -9.22 -6.32 -6.91
C ILE A 45 -10.54 -6.53 -6.17
N ASP A 46 -10.76 -5.82 -5.07
CA ASP A 46 -12.00 -5.96 -4.28
C ASP A 46 -13.23 -5.55 -5.10
N LEU A 47 -13.22 -4.37 -5.70
CA LEU A 47 -14.33 -3.90 -6.55
C LEU A 47 -14.53 -4.79 -7.78
N GLY A 48 -13.46 -5.09 -8.51
CA GLY A 48 -13.53 -5.80 -9.79
C GLY A 48 -13.76 -7.31 -9.65
N ALA A 49 -13.11 -7.95 -8.69
CA ALA A 49 -13.15 -9.40 -8.52
C ALA A 49 -14.13 -9.89 -7.44
N MET A 50 -14.43 -9.06 -6.45
CA MET A 50 -15.33 -9.48 -5.35
C MET A 50 -16.68 -8.78 -5.41
N VAL A 51 -16.75 -7.46 -5.40
CA VAL A 51 -18.03 -6.74 -5.34
C VAL A 51 -18.91 -7.05 -6.55
N LEU A 52 -18.44 -6.75 -7.75
CA LEU A 52 -19.26 -6.87 -8.96
C LEU A 52 -19.61 -8.33 -9.31
N PRO A 53 -18.66 -9.28 -9.42
CA PRO A 53 -18.99 -10.65 -9.81
C PRO A 53 -19.85 -11.37 -8.77
N ARG A 54 -19.55 -11.22 -7.48
CA ARG A 54 -20.30 -11.87 -6.41
C ARG A 54 -21.74 -11.34 -6.30
N THR A 55 -21.91 -10.02 -6.45
CA THR A 55 -23.25 -9.41 -6.48
C THR A 55 -24.08 -9.94 -7.63
N TYR A 56 -23.47 -9.98 -8.84
CA TYR A 56 -24.15 -10.55 -10.01
C TYR A 56 -24.49 -12.02 -9.80
N TYR A 57 -23.55 -12.83 -9.32
CA TYR A 57 -23.74 -14.26 -9.08
C TYR A 57 -24.87 -14.52 -8.05
N ASP A 58 -24.81 -13.86 -6.88
CA ASP A 58 -25.82 -14.03 -5.85
C ASP A 58 -27.20 -13.53 -6.29
N THR A 59 -27.27 -12.48 -7.11
CA THR A 59 -28.54 -12.00 -7.68
C THR A 59 -29.14 -13.02 -8.62
N LYS A 60 -28.32 -13.64 -9.48
CA LYS A 60 -28.76 -14.58 -10.52
C LYS A 60 -29.09 -15.97 -9.95
N GLU A 61 -28.19 -16.53 -9.13
CA GLU A 61 -28.28 -17.92 -8.67
C GLU A 61 -29.12 -18.09 -7.39
N ARG A 62 -29.38 -17.02 -6.65
CA ARG A 62 -30.15 -17.04 -5.41
C ARG A 62 -31.39 -16.15 -5.53
N ASN A 63 -31.24 -14.86 -5.24
CA ASN A 63 -32.32 -13.88 -5.36
C ASN A 63 -31.81 -12.45 -5.29
N LYS A 64 -32.65 -11.46 -5.68
CA LYS A 64 -32.28 -10.02 -5.67
C LYS A 64 -31.89 -9.48 -4.28
N TYR A 65 -32.45 -10.05 -3.21
CA TYR A 65 -32.10 -9.60 -1.84
C TYR A 65 -30.74 -10.12 -1.41
N ALA A 66 -30.39 -11.35 -1.81
CA ALA A 66 -29.05 -11.90 -1.61
C ALA A 66 -27.99 -11.07 -2.36
N GLY A 67 -28.26 -10.71 -3.61
CA GLY A 67 -27.39 -9.83 -4.38
C GLY A 67 -27.22 -8.45 -3.73
N ALA A 68 -28.31 -7.83 -3.27
CA ALA A 68 -28.25 -6.53 -2.58
C ALA A 68 -27.48 -6.59 -1.25
N GLU A 69 -27.66 -7.67 -0.47
CA GLU A 69 -26.90 -7.88 0.76
C GLU A 69 -25.41 -8.10 0.48
N THR A 70 -25.09 -8.89 -0.54
CA THR A 70 -23.70 -9.10 -0.98
C THR A 70 -23.07 -7.79 -1.45
N PHE A 71 -23.76 -7.01 -2.27
CA PHE A 71 -23.25 -5.69 -2.71
C PHE A 71 -22.92 -4.78 -1.53
N PHE A 72 -23.88 -4.61 -0.60
CA PHE A 72 -23.66 -3.75 0.57
C PHE A 72 -22.51 -4.27 1.45
N ARG A 73 -22.45 -5.57 1.69
CA ARG A 73 -21.41 -6.21 2.49
C ARG A 73 -20.02 -6.02 1.88
N GLU A 74 -19.87 -6.27 0.59
CA GLU A 74 -18.58 -6.17 -0.07
C GLU A 74 -18.15 -4.70 -0.24
N ILE A 75 -19.03 -3.79 -0.69
CA ILE A 75 -18.68 -2.38 -0.87
C ILE A 75 -18.36 -1.69 0.45
N SER A 76 -19.15 -1.93 1.52
CA SER A 76 -18.83 -1.41 2.85
C SER A 76 -17.54 -2.03 3.40
N GLY A 77 -17.30 -3.32 3.10
CA GLY A 77 -16.05 -4.00 3.41
C GLY A 77 -14.85 -3.32 2.74
N THR A 78 -14.91 -2.99 1.46
CA THR A 78 -13.86 -2.27 0.73
C THR A 78 -13.53 -0.94 1.41
N VAL A 79 -14.55 -0.14 1.72
CA VAL A 79 -14.37 1.17 2.39
C VAL A 79 -13.72 0.99 3.77
N ILE A 80 -14.22 0.05 4.57
CA ILE A 80 -13.72 -0.20 5.93
C ILE A 80 -12.29 -0.72 5.88
N ASN A 81 -12.02 -1.74 5.09
CA ASN A 81 -10.74 -2.44 5.06
C ASN A 81 -9.63 -1.61 4.42
N CYS A 82 -9.93 -0.94 3.31
CA CYS A 82 -8.91 -0.26 2.51
C CYS A 82 -8.74 1.23 2.85
N LEU A 83 -9.81 1.94 3.24
CA LEU A 83 -9.78 3.39 3.36
C LEU A 83 -9.85 3.89 4.81
N SER A 84 -10.65 3.24 5.67
CA SER A 84 -10.98 3.80 6.99
C SER A 84 -9.76 4.04 7.88
N ALA A 85 -8.83 3.09 7.94
CA ALA A 85 -7.66 3.21 8.81
C ALA A 85 -6.76 4.41 8.43
N GLY A 86 -6.53 4.65 7.14
CA GLY A 86 -5.77 5.80 6.66
C GLY A 86 -6.48 7.13 6.95
N ILE A 87 -7.78 7.21 6.71
CA ILE A 87 -8.58 8.42 7.00
C ILE A 87 -8.57 8.72 8.52
N LEU A 88 -8.84 7.72 9.33
CA LEU A 88 -8.86 7.85 10.80
C LEU A 88 -7.48 8.23 11.34
N ALA A 89 -6.42 7.62 10.84
CA ALA A 89 -5.06 7.96 11.24
C ALA A 89 -4.70 9.42 10.92
N ASN A 90 -5.16 9.94 9.78
CA ASN A 90 -5.01 11.35 9.40
C ASN A 90 -5.72 12.28 10.42
N ILE A 91 -6.97 11.99 10.72
CA ILE A 91 -7.77 12.80 11.66
C ILE A 91 -7.16 12.74 13.05
N ILE A 92 -6.92 11.54 13.57
CA ILE A 92 -6.36 11.30 14.90
C ILE A 92 -4.96 11.92 15.03
N GLY A 93 -4.12 11.74 14.01
CA GLY A 93 -2.78 12.31 13.96
C GLY A 93 -2.78 13.84 14.06
N ARG A 94 -3.68 14.52 13.35
CA ARG A 94 -3.83 15.99 13.43
C ARG A 94 -4.27 16.45 14.83
N ILE A 95 -5.22 15.76 15.43
CA ILE A 95 -5.72 16.09 16.78
C ILE A 95 -4.63 15.83 17.82
N ALA A 96 -3.97 14.66 17.75
CA ALA A 96 -2.91 14.27 18.67
C ALA A 96 -1.71 15.23 18.58
N SER A 97 -1.28 15.61 17.38
CA SER A 97 -0.16 16.54 17.19
C SER A 97 -0.42 17.90 17.81
N LYS A 98 -1.62 18.46 17.62
CA LYS A 98 -2.01 19.74 18.22
C LYS A 98 -2.01 19.70 19.76
N ARG A 99 -2.37 18.56 20.36
CA ARG A 99 -2.43 18.39 21.82
C ARG A 99 -1.08 18.06 22.45
N VAL A 100 -0.28 17.23 21.76
CA VAL A 100 0.97 16.69 22.31
C VAL A 100 2.17 17.61 22.01
N MET A 101 2.15 18.29 20.85
CA MET A 101 3.25 19.16 20.37
C MET A 101 2.71 20.46 19.77
N PRO A 102 2.13 21.37 20.57
CA PRO A 102 1.61 22.64 20.05
C PRO A 102 2.70 23.54 19.49
N ASP A 103 3.91 23.45 20.03
CA ASP A 103 5.04 24.35 19.74
C ASP A 103 5.93 23.90 18.58
N VAL A 104 5.73 22.68 18.08
CA VAL A 104 6.54 22.12 16.98
C VAL A 104 5.66 21.94 15.74
N LYS A 105 5.98 22.69 14.68
CA LYS A 105 5.25 22.65 13.41
C LYS A 105 5.72 21.52 12.49
N ILE A 106 5.97 20.33 13.02
CA ILE A 106 6.23 19.16 12.17
C ILE A 106 5.01 18.97 11.28
N ASN A 107 5.25 18.70 10.00
CA ASN A 107 4.17 18.47 9.06
C ASN A 107 3.35 17.26 9.49
N ASN A 108 2.17 17.50 10.08
CA ASN A 108 1.29 16.47 10.60
C ASN A 108 0.78 15.47 9.55
N ASN A 109 1.03 15.73 8.28
CA ASN A 109 0.77 14.82 7.17
C ASN A 109 1.95 13.88 6.89
N SER A 110 3.07 14.05 7.59
CA SER A 110 4.22 13.16 7.50
C SER A 110 3.94 11.92 8.35
N TRP A 111 4.04 10.77 7.73
CA TRP A 111 3.77 9.48 8.35
C TRP A 111 5.09 8.83 8.71
N PHE A 112 5.66 9.29 9.79
CA PHE A 112 6.96 8.86 10.23
C PHE A 112 6.92 7.47 10.86
N SER A 113 7.92 6.65 10.57
CA SER A 113 8.21 5.47 11.38
C SER A 113 9.07 5.86 12.58
N ASN A 114 8.83 5.23 13.73
CA ASN A 114 9.65 5.47 14.93
C ASN A 114 11.14 5.14 14.71
N ASP A 115 11.43 4.16 13.85
CA ASP A 115 12.81 3.80 13.49
C ASP A 115 13.49 4.88 12.65
N SER A 116 12.79 5.47 11.67
CA SER A 116 13.33 6.56 10.85
C SER A 116 13.77 7.75 11.71
N PHE A 117 13.00 8.10 12.73
CA PHE A 117 13.39 9.18 13.65
C PHE A 117 14.65 8.87 14.46
N LYS A 118 14.78 7.65 14.96
CA LYS A 118 15.99 7.25 15.70
C LYS A 118 17.22 7.32 14.81
N THR A 119 17.08 6.86 13.56
CA THR A 119 18.15 6.90 12.58
C THR A 119 18.54 8.34 12.22
N LEU A 120 17.56 9.23 12.01
CA LEU A 120 17.80 10.64 11.74
C LEU A 120 18.44 11.33 12.96
N LYS A 121 18.01 11.00 14.19
CA LYS A 121 18.68 11.48 15.40
C LYS A 121 20.12 11.00 15.50
N SER A 122 20.36 9.71 15.25
CA SER A 122 21.73 9.16 15.22
C SER A 122 22.61 9.87 14.20
N ALA A 123 22.07 10.22 13.03
CA ALA A 123 22.79 11.00 12.02
C ALA A 123 23.13 12.43 12.50
N TRP A 124 22.23 13.06 13.25
CA TRP A 124 22.47 14.36 13.86
C TRP A 124 23.51 14.30 14.97
N ASP A 125 23.40 13.35 15.89
CA ASP A 125 24.32 13.19 17.03
C ASP A 125 25.75 12.89 16.58
N LYS A 126 25.93 12.07 15.52
CA LYS A 126 27.22 11.80 14.90
C LYS A 126 27.81 13.01 14.16
N GLY A 127 27.01 14.01 13.87
CA GLY A 127 27.34 15.19 13.08
C GLY A 127 27.72 16.42 13.88
N ASN A 128 28.19 16.32 15.09
CA ASN A 128 28.59 17.47 15.91
C ASN A 128 27.51 18.55 16.05
N GLY A 129 26.24 18.22 15.86
CA GLY A 129 25.11 19.13 16.02
C GLY A 129 25.02 20.24 14.96
N THR A 130 25.63 20.08 13.78
CA THR A 130 25.51 21.03 12.68
C THR A 130 24.64 20.45 11.54
N THR A 131 23.90 21.31 10.87
CA THR A 131 23.04 20.93 9.73
C THR A 131 23.86 20.31 8.60
N ARG A 132 25.06 20.83 8.33
CA ARG A 132 25.95 20.29 7.30
C ARG A 132 26.39 18.86 7.65
N SER A 133 26.91 18.62 8.84
CA SER A 133 27.33 17.29 9.27
C SER A 133 26.17 16.31 9.33
N TYR A 134 24.98 16.77 9.68
CA TYR A 134 23.75 15.98 9.61
C TYR A 134 23.46 15.53 8.17
N ALA A 135 23.48 16.45 7.22
CA ALA A 135 23.31 16.14 5.79
C ALA A 135 24.39 15.17 5.29
N GLU A 136 25.65 15.39 5.65
CA GLU A 136 26.77 14.51 5.31
C GLU A 136 26.55 13.08 5.85
N ASN A 137 26.16 12.95 7.10
CA ASN A 137 25.90 11.64 7.71
C ASN A 137 24.74 10.90 7.05
N ILE A 138 23.70 11.61 6.60
CA ILE A 138 22.61 10.98 5.84
C ILE A 138 23.10 10.53 4.47
N PHE A 139 23.63 11.47 3.66
CA PHE A 139 23.89 11.19 2.24
C PHE A 139 25.13 10.34 1.99
N ASN A 140 26.11 10.34 2.90
CA ASN A 140 27.26 9.44 2.83
C ASN A 140 26.89 7.97 3.13
N ASN A 141 25.88 7.76 3.97
CA ASN A 141 25.47 6.45 4.43
C ASN A 141 24.15 5.96 3.82
N LEU A 142 23.55 6.74 2.91
CA LEU A 142 22.32 6.37 2.23
C LEU A 142 22.60 5.33 1.15
N GLU A 143 21.94 4.19 1.24
CA GLU A 143 22.08 3.11 0.27
C GLU A 143 20.73 2.45 -0.03
N GLY A 144 20.60 1.86 -1.22
CA GLY A 144 19.48 1.00 -1.58
C GLY A 144 19.49 -0.31 -0.80
N LEU A 145 18.38 -1.03 -0.78
CA LEU A 145 18.29 -2.34 -0.14
C LEU A 145 19.19 -3.40 -0.79
N ASP A 146 19.60 -3.18 -2.03
CA ASP A 146 20.54 -4.00 -2.78
C ASP A 146 22.02 -3.61 -2.54
N GLY A 147 22.29 -2.75 -1.56
CA GLY A 147 23.63 -2.30 -1.20
C GLY A 147 24.23 -1.24 -2.11
N ARG A 148 23.48 -0.72 -3.09
CA ARG A 148 23.94 0.37 -3.94
C ARG A 148 24.06 1.67 -3.16
N LYS A 149 25.26 2.23 -3.18
CA LYS A 149 25.57 3.55 -2.61
C LYS A 149 25.50 4.63 -3.67
N ILE A 150 25.34 5.87 -3.23
CA ILE A 150 25.36 7.05 -4.10
C ILE A 150 26.81 7.31 -4.51
N ASN A 151 27.29 6.68 -5.56
CA ASN A 151 28.68 6.82 -5.99
C ASN A 151 28.89 7.94 -7.01
N ARG A 152 27.89 8.25 -7.85
CA ARG A 152 28.00 9.25 -8.91
C ARG A 152 26.68 9.97 -9.13
N PHE A 153 26.60 11.21 -8.71
CA PHE A 153 25.48 12.10 -9.05
C PHE A 153 25.55 12.62 -10.49
N SER A 154 26.75 12.64 -11.11
CA SER A 154 26.98 13.11 -12.47
C SER A 154 26.32 12.27 -13.55
N ASP A 155 26.07 10.99 -13.28
CA ASP A 155 25.48 10.06 -14.25
C ASP A 155 23.96 10.16 -14.34
N ILE A 156 23.37 11.11 -13.63
CA ILE A 156 21.92 11.27 -13.60
C ILE A 156 21.44 12.00 -14.86
N ASN A 157 20.84 11.26 -15.75
CA ASN A 157 20.19 11.82 -16.92
C ASN A 157 18.77 12.28 -16.59
N TRP A 158 18.58 13.60 -16.48
CA TRP A 158 17.29 14.23 -16.15
C TRP A 158 16.17 13.91 -17.12
N SER A 159 16.48 13.65 -18.39
CA SER A 159 15.48 13.31 -19.40
C SER A 159 14.78 11.96 -19.16
N LYS A 160 15.20 11.21 -18.13
CA LYS A 160 14.68 9.88 -17.81
C LYS A 160 13.73 9.84 -16.62
N ILE A 161 13.40 10.99 -16.04
CA ILE A 161 12.49 11.04 -14.87
C ILE A 161 11.08 11.35 -15.35
N ASP A 162 10.35 10.33 -15.72
CA ASP A 162 8.99 10.44 -16.31
C ASP A 162 7.94 11.11 -15.41
N TRP A 163 8.18 11.23 -14.10
CA TRP A 163 7.23 11.78 -13.13
C TRP A 163 7.50 13.24 -12.73
N ILE A 164 8.57 13.84 -13.27
CA ILE A 164 8.81 15.28 -13.18
C ILE A 164 8.57 15.89 -14.55
N ASP A 165 7.59 16.76 -14.63
CA ASP A 165 7.41 17.65 -15.77
C ASP A 165 8.56 18.67 -15.77
N GLU A 166 9.57 18.37 -16.58
CA GLU A 166 10.81 19.16 -16.68
C GLU A 166 10.54 20.61 -17.10
N ALA A 167 9.56 20.83 -17.98
CA ALA A 167 9.20 22.16 -18.43
C ALA A 167 8.56 22.98 -17.30
N LYS A 168 7.69 22.36 -16.51
CA LYS A 168 7.05 23.00 -15.35
C LYS A 168 8.07 23.35 -14.27
N TRP A 169 9.06 22.47 -14.05
CA TRP A 169 10.11 22.69 -13.07
C TRP A 169 11.14 23.74 -13.51
N LYS A 170 11.52 23.74 -14.79
CA LYS A 170 12.36 24.78 -15.38
C LYS A 170 11.75 26.15 -15.16
N ASN A 171 10.45 26.31 -15.44
CA ASN A 171 9.76 27.58 -15.26
C ASN A 171 9.76 28.07 -13.80
N ILE A 172 9.52 27.18 -12.83
CA ILE A 172 9.51 27.53 -11.40
C ILE A 172 10.90 28.03 -10.94
N PHE A 173 11.98 27.39 -11.40
CA PHE A 173 13.35 27.75 -11.00
C PHE A 173 13.95 28.90 -11.78
N TRP A 174 13.47 29.17 -12.98
CA TRP A 174 13.96 30.31 -13.76
C TRP A 174 13.47 31.65 -13.21
N TYR A 175 12.31 31.65 -12.56
CA TYR A 175 11.73 32.86 -12.00
C TYR A 175 12.12 33.14 -10.55
N ASN A 176 12.71 32.17 -9.84
CA ASN A 176 13.13 32.35 -8.45
C ASN A 176 14.64 32.47 -8.34
N SER A 177 15.13 33.67 -8.01
CA SER A 177 16.55 34.02 -7.96
C SER A 177 17.38 33.16 -7.00
N ASP A 178 16.75 32.69 -5.91
CA ASP A 178 17.43 31.97 -4.82
C ASP A 178 17.92 30.57 -5.23
N PHE A 179 17.32 29.99 -6.25
CA PHE A 179 17.65 28.65 -6.76
C PHE A 179 18.15 28.63 -8.21
N LYS A 180 18.49 29.79 -8.76
CA LYS A 180 19.09 29.87 -10.09
C LYS A 180 20.38 29.05 -10.14
N GLY A 181 20.42 28.03 -11.00
CA GLY A 181 21.58 27.14 -11.12
C GLY A 181 21.65 25.96 -10.16
N ILE A 182 20.63 25.76 -9.29
CA ILE A 182 20.57 24.61 -8.37
C ILE A 182 20.66 23.26 -9.10
N GLN A 183 20.20 23.20 -10.34
CA GLN A 183 20.30 22.00 -11.17
C GLN A 183 21.75 21.56 -11.36
N ASN A 184 22.68 22.52 -11.53
CA ASN A 184 24.11 22.25 -11.67
C ASN A 184 24.73 21.84 -10.32
N LYS A 185 24.30 22.45 -9.22
CA LYS A 185 24.75 22.06 -7.88
C LYS A 185 24.32 20.62 -7.55
N LEU A 186 23.12 20.21 -7.92
CA LEU A 186 22.62 18.86 -7.65
C LEU A 186 23.23 17.75 -8.55
N THR A 187 24.25 18.04 -9.33
CA THR A 187 25.03 17.05 -10.09
C THR A 187 26.15 16.41 -9.27
N THR A 188 26.53 17.03 -8.17
CA THR A 188 27.56 16.52 -7.27
C THR A 188 27.00 16.21 -5.89
N LYS A 189 27.62 15.26 -5.18
CA LYS A 189 27.25 14.93 -3.81
C LYS A 189 27.41 16.14 -2.88
N GLU A 190 28.46 16.88 -3.05
CA GLU A 190 28.75 18.09 -2.27
C GLU A 190 27.65 19.15 -2.48
N GLY A 191 27.32 19.46 -3.73
CA GLY A 191 26.24 20.40 -4.03
C GLY A 191 24.86 19.93 -3.52
N PHE A 192 24.66 18.60 -3.42
CA PHE A 192 23.46 18.01 -2.82
C PHE A 192 23.41 18.27 -1.31
N ILE A 193 24.53 18.05 -0.60
CA ILE A 193 24.70 18.34 0.82
C ILE A 193 24.51 19.84 1.09
N GLU A 194 25.19 20.71 0.32
CA GLU A 194 25.04 22.16 0.43
C GLU A 194 23.59 22.63 0.25
N THR A 195 22.92 22.13 -0.77
CA THR A 195 21.53 22.48 -1.05
C THR A 195 20.61 22.06 0.09
N PHE A 196 20.78 20.84 0.61
CA PHE A 196 19.97 20.35 1.72
C PHE A 196 20.22 21.17 2.99
N THR A 197 21.47 21.51 3.28
CA THR A 197 21.85 22.40 4.39
C THR A 197 21.19 23.77 4.23
N GLN A 198 21.29 24.37 3.04
CA GLN A 198 20.73 25.68 2.75
C GLN A 198 19.22 25.74 2.98
N ILE A 199 18.44 24.75 2.50
CA ILE A 199 16.98 24.75 2.68
C ILE A 199 16.55 24.56 4.14
N ILE A 200 17.41 23.97 4.99
CA ILE A 200 17.15 23.86 6.42
C ILE A 200 17.48 25.19 7.12
N ASP A 201 18.66 25.75 6.89
CA ASP A 201 19.20 26.87 7.64
C ASP A 201 18.61 28.22 7.22
N ASP A 202 18.36 28.41 5.92
CA ASP A 202 17.81 29.66 5.43
C ASP A 202 16.31 29.75 5.68
N LYS A 203 15.93 30.62 6.62
CA LYS A 203 14.52 30.85 6.99
C LYS A 203 13.79 31.81 6.04
N ASN A 204 14.51 32.48 5.14
CA ASN A 204 13.93 33.42 4.17
C ASN A 204 13.37 32.69 2.95
N ILE A 205 13.85 31.48 2.66
CA ILE A 205 13.32 30.66 1.56
C ILE A 205 11.88 30.26 1.90
N ASN A 206 10.96 30.55 1.01
CA ASN A 206 9.55 30.23 1.23
C ASN A 206 9.29 28.71 1.22
N LYS A 207 8.25 28.28 1.91
CA LYS A 207 7.90 26.86 2.08
C LYS A 207 7.62 26.13 0.76
N TYR A 208 7.10 26.84 -0.22
CA TYR A 208 6.79 26.26 -1.54
C TYR A 208 8.08 25.89 -2.29
N ASP A 209 9.06 26.77 -2.29
CA ASP A 209 10.34 26.55 -2.94
C ASP A 209 11.14 25.44 -2.25
N LYS A 210 11.18 25.42 -0.92
CA LYS A 210 11.77 24.31 -0.15
C LYS A 210 11.16 22.95 -0.55
N LYS A 211 9.84 22.87 -0.66
CA LYS A 211 9.15 21.66 -1.09
C LYS A 211 9.52 21.25 -2.52
N ASN A 212 9.70 22.22 -3.41
CA ASN A 212 10.06 21.95 -4.79
C ASN A 212 11.50 21.44 -4.90
N VAL A 213 12.42 22.07 -4.15
CA VAL A 213 13.82 21.60 -4.07
C VAL A 213 13.88 20.16 -3.56
N LEU A 214 13.16 19.83 -2.48
CA LEU A 214 13.12 18.48 -1.95
C LEU A 214 12.62 17.44 -2.97
N LYS A 215 11.64 17.78 -3.81
CA LYS A 215 11.18 16.88 -4.87
C LYS A 215 12.22 16.65 -5.95
N ILE A 216 13.01 17.67 -6.31
CA ILE A 216 14.10 17.51 -7.27
C ILE A 216 15.21 16.65 -6.66
N MET A 217 15.56 16.90 -5.40
CA MET A 217 16.52 16.08 -4.68
C MET A 217 16.06 14.62 -4.61
N GLU A 218 14.78 14.37 -4.35
CA GLU A 218 14.17 13.04 -4.38
C GLU A 218 14.36 12.37 -5.75
N ALA A 219 14.07 13.10 -6.82
CA ALA A 219 14.25 12.59 -8.18
C ALA A 219 15.71 12.22 -8.47
N ARG A 220 16.65 13.06 -8.05
CA ARG A 220 18.07 12.77 -8.19
C ARG A 220 18.49 11.52 -7.43
N LEU A 221 18.05 11.38 -6.18
CA LEU A 221 18.32 10.18 -5.39
C LEU A 221 17.74 8.91 -6.02
N THR A 222 16.51 8.98 -6.54
CA THR A 222 15.89 7.87 -7.25
C THR A 222 16.79 7.36 -8.38
N ASN A 223 17.34 8.26 -9.18
CA ASN A 223 18.24 7.90 -10.27
C ASN A 223 19.61 7.41 -9.77
N ALA A 224 20.20 8.11 -8.82
CA ALA A 224 21.53 7.77 -8.30
C ALA A 224 21.56 6.37 -7.66
N LEU A 225 20.49 6.01 -6.95
CA LEU A 225 20.35 4.71 -6.32
C LEU A 225 19.79 3.64 -7.26
N GLY A 226 19.28 4.02 -8.45
CA GLY A 226 18.53 3.11 -9.31
C GLY A 226 17.32 2.50 -8.59
N ALA A 227 16.74 3.25 -7.65
CA ALA A 227 15.62 2.85 -6.80
C ALA A 227 14.34 3.57 -7.22
N GLY A 228 13.19 2.97 -6.97
CA GLY A 228 11.89 3.65 -7.13
C GLY A 228 11.61 4.60 -5.97
N ARG A 229 10.68 5.54 -6.15
CA ARG A 229 10.22 6.45 -5.09
C ARG A 229 9.67 5.73 -3.87
N ASP A 230 9.09 4.57 -4.10
CA ASP A 230 8.43 3.68 -3.14
C ASP A 230 9.39 2.69 -2.48
N THR A 231 10.66 2.66 -2.90
CA THR A 231 11.65 1.74 -2.36
C THR A 231 12.09 2.17 -0.96
N ALA A 232 12.15 1.21 -0.04
CA ALA A 232 12.75 1.42 1.26
C ALA A 232 14.28 1.53 1.13
N LEU A 233 14.89 2.38 1.95
CA LEU A 233 16.31 2.65 1.97
C LEU A 233 16.95 2.27 3.30
N LYS A 234 18.29 2.25 3.33
CA LYS A 234 19.08 2.15 4.54
C LYS A 234 19.90 3.42 4.72
N ILE A 235 20.18 3.76 5.98
CA ILE A 235 21.22 4.71 6.36
C ILE A 235 22.18 3.96 7.28
N GLY A 236 23.35 3.62 6.77
CA GLY A 236 24.27 2.69 7.42
C GLY A 236 23.63 1.31 7.60
N ASP A 237 23.73 0.73 8.80
CA ASP A 237 23.15 -0.57 9.12
C ASP A 237 21.64 -0.53 9.39
N ASP A 238 21.05 0.65 9.55
CA ASP A 238 19.66 0.85 9.89
C ASP A 238 18.78 0.80 8.64
N LYS A 239 17.92 -0.21 8.56
CA LYS A 239 16.88 -0.29 7.54
C LYS A 239 15.77 0.71 7.87
N LEU A 240 15.60 1.72 7.03
CA LEU A 240 14.48 2.64 7.13
C LEU A 240 13.20 1.98 6.58
N THR A 241 12.13 2.09 7.33
CA THR A 241 10.80 1.68 6.85
C THR A 241 10.15 2.74 5.98
N ALA A 242 10.65 3.98 6.05
CA ALA A 242 10.18 5.08 5.23
C ALA A 242 10.58 4.87 3.75
N LYS A 243 9.68 5.23 2.84
CA LYS A 243 9.94 5.24 1.41
C LYS A 243 10.88 6.38 1.05
N LEU A 244 11.60 6.26 -0.08
CA LEU A 244 12.50 7.30 -0.58
C LEU A 244 11.83 8.69 -0.65
N GLU A 245 10.57 8.73 -1.11
CA GLU A 245 9.76 9.96 -1.19
C GLU A 245 9.51 10.64 0.17
N ASN A 246 9.59 9.88 1.26
CA ASN A 246 9.36 10.39 2.62
C ASN A 246 10.65 10.72 3.36
N ILE A 247 11.74 10.00 3.10
CA ILE A 247 13.01 10.14 3.84
C ILE A 247 13.56 11.56 3.79
N LEU A 248 13.61 12.16 2.61
CA LEU A 248 14.11 13.52 2.45
C LEU A 248 13.24 14.55 3.16
N ARG A 249 11.93 14.37 3.09
CA ARG A 249 11.00 15.26 3.78
C ARG A 249 11.13 15.09 5.29
N ASP A 250 11.19 13.85 5.77
CA ASP A 250 11.33 13.56 7.19
C ASP A 250 12.66 14.11 7.73
N ALA A 251 13.74 13.93 6.99
CA ALA A 251 15.05 14.49 7.32
C ALA A 251 15.02 16.04 7.34
N TYR A 252 14.36 16.65 6.36
CA TYR A 252 14.18 18.09 6.30
C TYR A 252 13.34 18.61 7.49
N ASP A 253 12.17 18.01 7.75
CA ASP A 253 11.29 18.43 8.84
C ASP A 253 12.00 18.30 10.21
N MET A 254 12.75 17.22 10.43
CA MET A 254 13.54 17.04 11.64
C MET A 254 14.68 18.08 11.74
N GLY A 255 15.42 18.31 10.68
CA GLY A 255 16.47 19.34 10.65
C GLY A 255 15.91 20.72 10.92
N ASN A 256 14.89 21.13 10.16
CA ASN A 256 14.33 22.49 10.21
C ASN A 256 13.54 22.81 11.49
N ASP A 257 12.76 21.86 12.00
CA ASP A 257 11.78 22.12 13.07
C ASP A 257 12.25 21.63 14.45
N VAL A 258 13.19 20.68 14.49
CA VAL A 258 13.60 20.03 15.74
C VAL A 258 15.08 20.27 16.04
N PHE A 259 15.98 19.84 15.16
CA PHE A 259 17.41 19.85 15.45
C PHE A 259 18.03 21.25 15.50
N THR A 260 17.59 22.16 14.65
CA THR A 260 18.04 23.56 14.62
C THR A 260 17.30 24.45 15.62
N ASN A 261 16.26 23.95 16.26
CA ASN A 261 15.45 24.72 17.20
C ASN A 261 16.02 24.65 18.63
N LYS A 262 16.76 25.66 19.03
CA LYS A 262 17.41 25.75 20.36
C LYS A 262 16.42 25.72 21.54
N ASN A 263 15.15 26.03 21.31
CA ASN A 263 14.12 26.08 22.33
C ASN A 263 13.46 24.72 22.59
N VAL A 264 13.86 23.69 21.87
CA VAL A 264 13.20 22.38 21.89
C VAL A 264 14.20 21.29 22.26
N SER A 265 13.88 20.50 23.28
CA SER A 265 14.66 19.30 23.61
C SER A 265 14.34 18.20 22.59
N VAL A 266 15.36 17.76 21.86
CA VAL A 266 15.27 16.73 20.82
C VAL A 266 14.66 15.43 21.39
N GLU A 267 15.13 15.01 22.59
CA GLU A 267 14.67 13.79 23.24
C GLU A 267 13.17 13.85 23.58
N LYS A 268 12.73 15.00 24.12
CA LYS A 268 11.31 15.21 24.44
C LYS A 268 10.44 15.20 23.19
N VAL A 269 10.93 15.78 22.09
CA VAL A 269 10.19 15.77 20.81
C VAL A 269 10.10 14.36 20.26
N LEU A 270 11.17 13.58 20.27
CA LEU A 270 11.14 12.20 19.78
C LEU A 270 10.17 11.32 20.60
N GLN A 271 10.17 11.48 21.91
CA GLN A 271 9.19 10.79 22.77
C GLN A 271 7.74 11.18 22.41
N LYS A 272 7.49 12.48 22.19
CA LYS A 272 6.18 12.99 21.79
C LYS A 272 5.75 12.48 20.42
N ILE A 273 6.66 12.43 19.44
CA ILE A 273 6.42 11.88 18.11
C ILE A 273 6.06 10.39 18.19
N SER A 274 6.84 9.62 18.96
CA SER A 274 6.54 8.20 19.19
C SER A 274 5.16 8.01 19.84
N LYS A 275 4.80 8.85 20.79
CA LYS A 275 3.47 8.86 21.40
C LYS A 275 2.38 9.17 20.37
N ILE A 276 2.57 10.16 19.49
CA ILE A 276 1.60 10.50 18.43
C ILE A 276 1.47 9.33 17.46
N ASN A 277 2.58 8.69 17.04
CA ASN A 277 2.53 7.53 16.14
C ASN A 277 1.75 6.37 16.78
N ASN A 278 1.99 6.08 18.05
CA ASN A 278 1.23 5.05 18.75
C ASN A 278 -0.27 5.40 18.83
N ILE A 279 -0.61 6.65 19.15
CA ILE A 279 -2.01 7.12 19.16
C ILE A 279 -2.65 6.98 17.77
N LYS A 280 -1.93 7.31 16.70
CA LYS A 280 -2.42 7.11 15.33
C LYS A 280 -2.69 5.63 15.03
N ILE A 281 -1.71 4.76 15.32
CA ILE A 281 -1.80 3.33 15.03
C ILE A 281 -2.98 2.72 15.80
N PHE A 282 -2.95 2.82 17.13
CA PHE A 282 -3.96 2.18 17.98
C PHE A 282 -5.34 2.82 17.79
N GLY A 283 -5.43 4.16 17.76
CA GLY A 283 -6.70 4.85 17.57
C GLY A 283 -7.34 4.55 16.22
N ALA A 284 -6.58 4.62 15.13
CA ALA A 284 -7.12 4.36 13.79
C ALA A 284 -7.51 2.90 13.60
N LEU A 285 -6.62 1.97 13.96
CA LEU A 285 -6.87 0.55 13.73
C LEU A 285 -7.95 0.00 14.67
N THR A 286 -7.97 0.42 15.96
CA THR A 286 -9.03 -0.01 16.87
C THR A 286 -10.39 0.48 16.41
N THR A 287 -10.49 1.76 16.00
CA THR A 287 -11.75 2.31 15.48
C THR A 287 -12.18 1.63 14.18
N ALA A 288 -11.27 1.49 13.21
CA ALA A 288 -11.57 0.80 11.96
C ALA A 288 -11.98 -0.66 12.20
N SER A 289 -11.29 -1.35 13.11
CA SER A 289 -11.61 -2.73 13.50
C SER A 289 -12.96 -2.86 14.18
N ALA A 290 -13.31 -1.92 15.07
CA ALA A 290 -14.63 -1.90 15.73
C ALA A 290 -15.77 -1.70 14.70
N ILE A 291 -15.57 -0.79 13.73
CA ILE A 291 -16.51 -0.62 12.61
C ILE A 291 -16.61 -1.91 11.79
N GLY A 292 -15.47 -2.56 11.49
CA GLY A 292 -15.42 -3.83 10.76
C GLY A 292 -16.18 -4.95 11.47
N LEU A 293 -15.97 -5.11 12.78
CA LEU A 293 -16.66 -6.11 13.61
C LEU A 293 -18.17 -5.95 13.58
N THR A 294 -18.68 -4.73 13.53
CA THR A 294 -20.13 -4.45 13.55
C THR A 294 -20.78 -4.44 12.16
N ASN A 295 -19.98 -4.37 11.10
CA ASN A 295 -20.48 -4.18 9.73
C ASN A 295 -21.49 -5.25 9.28
N GLN A 296 -21.21 -6.52 9.54
CA GLN A 296 -22.12 -7.62 9.15
C GLN A 296 -23.42 -7.58 9.93
N TYR A 297 -23.35 -7.23 11.21
CA TYR A 297 -24.56 -7.08 12.02
C TYR A 297 -25.47 -5.96 11.48
N ILE A 298 -24.88 -4.81 11.11
CA ILE A 298 -25.60 -3.68 10.51
C ILE A 298 -26.23 -4.11 9.17
N ASN A 299 -25.44 -4.78 8.31
CA ASN A 299 -25.92 -5.28 7.02
C ASN A 299 -27.15 -6.18 7.18
N ARG A 300 -27.11 -7.11 8.11
CA ARG A 300 -28.25 -8.00 8.41
C ARG A 300 -29.47 -7.24 8.90
N LYS A 301 -29.30 -6.27 9.78
CA LYS A 301 -30.40 -5.42 10.24
C LYS A 301 -31.07 -4.63 9.12
N ILE A 302 -30.26 -4.13 8.16
CA ILE A 302 -30.78 -3.47 6.97
C ILE A 302 -31.59 -4.45 6.12
N THR A 303 -31.09 -5.67 5.89
CA THR A 303 -31.78 -6.70 5.12
C THR A 303 -33.07 -7.12 5.81
N GLU A 304 -33.05 -7.38 7.13
CA GLU A 304 -34.21 -7.69 7.95
C GLU A 304 -35.30 -6.61 7.84
N LYS A 305 -34.90 -5.33 7.96
CA LYS A 305 -35.82 -4.20 7.82
C LYS A 305 -36.44 -4.11 6.42
N ARG A 306 -35.69 -4.43 5.37
CA ARG A 306 -36.16 -4.38 3.97
C ARG A 306 -37.07 -5.56 3.60
N THR A 307 -36.81 -6.72 4.17
CA THR A 307 -37.50 -7.97 3.79
C THR A 307 -38.56 -8.43 4.78
N GLY A 308 -38.53 -7.89 6.01
CA GLY A 308 -39.40 -8.35 7.11
C GLY A 308 -39.02 -9.74 7.65
N LYS A 309 -37.95 -10.38 7.13
CA LYS A 309 -37.55 -11.75 7.48
C LYS A 309 -36.18 -11.78 8.15
N LYS A 310 -36.04 -12.59 9.19
CA LYS A 310 -34.77 -12.89 9.86
C LYS A 310 -34.14 -14.14 9.27
N GLY A 311 -32.82 -14.17 9.25
CA GLY A 311 -32.04 -15.34 8.88
C GLY A 311 -31.05 -15.10 7.75
N PHE A 312 -30.37 -16.17 7.37
CA PHE A 312 -29.36 -16.13 6.29
C PHE A 312 -30.07 -16.06 4.93
N VAL A 313 -29.82 -14.99 4.19
CA VAL A 313 -30.49 -14.66 2.92
C VAL A 313 -30.32 -15.74 1.85
N GLY A 314 -29.23 -16.52 1.90
CA GLY A 314 -28.98 -17.66 1.02
C GLY A 314 -29.87 -18.91 1.29
N GLU A 315 -30.47 -18.98 2.47
CA GLU A 315 -31.34 -20.12 2.87
C GLU A 315 -32.81 -19.73 2.98
N VAL A 316 -33.12 -18.43 3.12
CA VAL A 316 -34.49 -17.95 3.29
C VAL A 316 -35.17 -17.86 1.94
N ASP A 317 -36.25 -18.60 1.78
CA ASP A 317 -37.17 -18.44 0.66
C ASP A 317 -38.07 -17.21 0.90
N PHE A 318 -37.82 -16.13 0.15
CA PHE A 318 -38.59 -14.90 0.25
C PHE A 318 -39.95 -14.97 -0.45
N THR A 319 -40.22 -16.06 -1.18
CA THR A 319 -41.50 -16.29 -1.88
C THR A 319 -42.47 -17.11 -1.06
N SER A 320 -41.97 -17.88 -0.08
CA SER A 320 -42.81 -18.73 0.78
C SER A 320 -42.98 -18.14 2.19
N ASN A 321 -44.18 -18.29 2.75
CA ASN A 321 -44.48 -17.86 4.12
C ASN A 321 -43.97 -18.84 5.21
N ASN A 322 -43.33 -19.95 4.82
CA ASN A 322 -42.87 -20.97 5.74
C ASN A 322 -41.58 -20.51 6.46
N LYS A 323 -41.72 -20.27 7.76
CA LYS A 323 -40.59 -20.07 8.67
C LYS A 323 -39.87 -21.40 8.90
N LYS A 324 -38.87 -21.76 8.10
CA LYS A 324 -37.91 -22.80 8.50
C LYS A 324 -37.10 -22.26 9.65
N THR A 325 -37.42 -22.64 10.87
CA THR A 325 -36.62 -22.40 12.07
C THR A 325 -35.35 -23.25 11.94
N ALA A 326 -34.18 -22.59 11.76
CA ALA A 326 -32.91 -23.29 11.77
C ALA A 326 -32.74 -24.02 13.11
N GLU A 327 -32.40 -25.30 13.06
CA GLU A 327 -32.11 -26.12 14.24
C GLU A 327 -31.00 -25.47 15.06
N LYS A 328 -31.21 -25.27 16.37
CA LYS A 328 -30.18 -24.64 17.25
C LYS A 328 -29.01 -25.58 17.43
N ASP A 329 -27.92 -25.28 16.73
CA ASP A 329 -26.63 -25.98 16.93
C ASP A 329 -26.00 -25.53 18.25
N LYS A 330 -25.96 -26.44 19.25
CA LYS A 330 -25.40 -26.20 20.56
C LYS A 330 -23.87 -25.92 20.51
N THR A 331 -23.18 -26.34 19.44
CA THR A 331 -21.74 -26.19 19.26
C THR A 331 -21.38 -24.98 18.41
N LEU A 332 -22.36 -24.19 17.95
CA LEU A 332 -22.11 -23.05 17.05
C LEU A 332 -21.13 -22.03 17.62
N TRP A 333 -21.24 -21.73 18.92
CA TRP A 333 -20.35 -20.77 19.57
C TRP A 333 -18.87 -21.23 19.54
N LEU A 334 -18.64 -22.53 19.78
CA LEU A 334 -17.27 -23.10 19.73
C LEU A 334 -16.72 -23.08 18.29
N LYS A 335 -17.56 -23.43 17.29
CA LYS A 335 -17.18 -23.33 15.87
C LYS A 335 -16.81 -21.90 15.49
N LYS A 336 -17.56 -20.90 15.97
CA LYS A 336 -17.23 -19.48 15.78
C LYS A 336 -15.88 -19.10 16.38
N LEU A 337 -15.60 -19.53 17.63
CA LEU A 337 -14.32 -19.24 18.29
C LEU A 337 -13.15 -19.86 17.51
N VAL A 338 -13.28 -21.12 17.09
CA VAL A 338 -12.24 -21.79 16.30
C VAL A 338 -12.02 -21.07 14.97
N ALA A 339 -13.10 -20.66 14.28
CA ALA A 339 -12.98 -19.90 13.04
C ALA A 339 -12.29 -18.54 13.27
N CYS A 340 -12.68 -17.80 14.31
CA CYS A 340 -12.04 -16.51 14.64
C CYS A 340 -10.55 -16.67 14.98
N ALA A 341 -10.19 -17.66 15.81
CA ALA A 341 -8.81 -17.93 16.18
C ALA A 341 -7.96 -18.32 14.97
N GLY A 342 -8.50 -19.19 14.11
CA GLY A 342 -7.84 -19.59 12.85
C GLY A 342 -7.61 -18.41 11.91
N MET A 343 -8.59 -17.50 11.77
CA MET A 343 -8.42 -16.29 10.96
C MET A 343 -7.32 -15.38 11.51
N ALA A 344 -7.30 -15.16 12.83
CA ALA A 344 -6.26 -14.36 13.47
C ALA A 344 -4.87 -14.99 13.28
N ALA A 345 -4.75 -16.28 13.51
CA ALA A 345 -3.48 -17.01 13.30
C ALA A 345 -3.00 -16.94 11.85
N MET A 346 -3.91 -17.09 10.87
CA MET A 346 -3.57 -17.00 9.46
C MET A 346 -3.07 -15.60 9.08
N VAL A 347 -3.75 -14.53 9.51
CA VAL A 347 -3.32 -13.16 9.21
C VAL A 347 -1.98 -12.84 9.85
N LEU A 348 -1.77 -13.17 11.12
CA LEU A 348 -0.49 -12.97 11.82
C LEU A 348 0.65 -13.75 11.15
N SER A 349 0.39 -14.97 10.68
CA SER A 349 1.35 -15.78 9.94
C SER A 349 1.73 -15.16 8.60
N VAL A 350 0.74 -14.68 7.82
CA VAL A 350 0.98 -13.99 6.54
C VAL A 350 1.76 -12.68 6.76
N MET A 351 1.49 -11.97 7.84
CA MET A 351 2.26 -10.79 8.24
C MET A 351 3.64 -11.15 8.80
N ARG A 352 3.93 -12.43 9.05
CA ARG A 352 5.19 -12.94 9.66
C ARG A 352 5.49 -12.25 10.99
N VAL A 353 4.49 -12.10 11.83
CA VAL A 353 4.62 -11.48 13.15
C VAL A 353 5.39 -12.40 14.08
N LYS A 354 6.49 -11.89 14.69
CA LYS A 354 7.33 -12.63 15.62
C LYS A 354 6.90 -12.44 17.07
N ASN A 355 6.47 -11.24 17.42
CA ASN A 355 6.01 -10.85 18.76
C ASN A 355 5.17 -9.57 18.68
N PHE A 356 4.60 -9.13 19.79
CA PHE A 356 3.74 -7.95 19.84
C PHE A 356 4.46 -6.66 19.39
N LYS A 357 5.72 -6.47 19.74
CA LYS A 357 6.50 -5.30 19.32
C LYS A 357 6.70 -5.27 17.80
N ASP A 358 7.00 -6.43 17.20
CA ASP A 358 7.11 -6.60 15.75
C ASP A 358 5.75 -6.35 15.05
N PHE A 359 4.64 -6.81 15.66
CA PHE A 359 3.30 -6.54 15.17
C PHE A 359 3.03 -5.04 15.09
N VAL A 360 3.25 -4.30 16.18
CA VAL A 360 3.05 -2.84 16.21
C VAL A 360 3.93 -2.13 15.18
N LYS A 361 5.19 -2.53 15.06
CA LYS A 361 6.11 -1.97 14.05
C LYS A 361 5.61 -2.17 12.62
N LYS A 362 5.04 -3.33 12.31
CA LYS A 362 4.47 -3.64 10.98
C LYS A 362 3.19 -2.89 10.67
N LEU A 363 2.54 -2.33 11.68
CA LEU A 363 1.33 -1.51 11.54
C LEU A 363 1.62 -0.01 11.44
N GLU A 364 2.88 0.41 11.53
CA GLU A 364 3.23 1.83 11.38
C GLU A 364 2.80 2.37 10.02
N PHE A 365 2.24 3.56 10.04
CA PHE A 365 1.88 4.27 8.82
C PHE A 365 3.14 4.95 8.26
N THR A 366 3.51 4.58 7.04
CA THR A 366 4.67 5.15 6.34
C THR A 366 4.29 6.10 5.21
N GLY A 367 3.00 6.44 5.11
CA GLY A 367 2.45 7.32 4.10
C GLY A 367 0.99 7.69 4.38
N PRO A 368 0.36 8.52 3.53
CA PRO A 368 -1.02 9.00 3.75
C PRO A 368 -2.09 7.94 3.46
N VAL A 369 -1.71 6.81 2.91
CA VAL A 369 -2.62 5.72 2.54
C VAL A 369 -2.49 4.54 3.49
N THR A 370 -3.52 3.72 3.57
CA THR A 370 -3.53 2.51 4.40
C THR A 370 -2.47 1.52 3.88
N SER A 371 -1.57 1.09 4.76
CA SER A 371 -0.56 0.09 4.40
C SER A 371 -1.19 -1.30 4.22
N GLY A 372 -0.57 -2.17 3.45
CA GLY A 372 -1.05 -3.53 3.23
C GLY A 372 -1.21 -4.35 4.52
N ASN A 373 -0.39 -4.10 5.55
CA ASN A 373 -0.55 -4.76 6.85
C ASN A 373 -1.71 -4.19 7.67
N ALA A 374 -1.97 -2.89 7.58
CA ALA A 374 -3.15 -2.29 8.18
C ALA A 374 -4.44 -2.81 7.52
N ILE A 375 -4.46 -2.94 6.17
CA ILE A 375 -5.57 -3.57 5.44
C ILE A 375 -5.82 -4.98 5.95
N LYS A 376 -4.79 -5.83 6.06
CA LYS A 376 -4.91 -7.20 6.56
C LYS A 376 -5.50 -7.26 7.97
N THR A 377 -5.09 -6.33 8.86
CA THR A 377 -5.56 -6.29 10.24
C THR A 377 -7.02 -5.86 10.35
N VAL A 378 -7.43 -4.83 9.62
CA VAL A 378 -8.84 -4.38 9.62
C VAL A 378 -9.73 -5.43 8.95
N TYR A 379 -9.27 -6.03 7.84
CA TYR A 379 -9.97 -7.13 7.17
C TYR A 379 -10.18 -8.33 8.09
N MET A 380 -9.15 -8.73 8.86
CA MET A 380 -9.28 -9.77 9.89
C MET A 380 -10.44 -9.46 10.84
N SER A 381 -10.52 -8.23 11.35
CA SER A 381 -11.59 -7.83 12.26
C SER A 381 -12.98 -7.86 11.60
N THR A 382 -13.07 -7.43 10.34
CA THR A 382 -14.32 -7.50 9.56
C THR A 382 -14.79 -8.95 9.37
N ILE A 383 -13.87 -9.87 9.10
CA ILE A 383 -14.18 -11.30 8.95
C ILE A 383 -14.58 -11.92 10.29
N ILE A 384 -13.88 -11.62 11.37
CA ILE A 384 -14.27 -12.05 12.72
C ILE A 384 -15.68 -11.57 13.01
N GLY A 385 -16.03 -10.34 12.68
CA GLY A 385 -17.40 -9.83 12.80
C GLY A 385 -18.42 -10.65 12.01
N ARG A 386 -18.09 -11.08 10.79
CA ARG A 386 -18.95 -11.96 9.97
C ARG A 386 -19.15 -13.33 10.62
N PHE A 387 -18.08 -13.94 11.17
CA PHE A 387 -18.20 -15.24 11.84
C PHE A 387 -19.03 -15.15 13.13
N LEU A 388 -18.83 -14.10 13.91
CA LEU A 388 -19.62 -13.87 15.13
C LEU A 388 -21.11 -13.62 14.82
N ALA A 389 -21.40 -12.95 13.71
CA ALA A 389 -22.75 -12.63 13.29
C ALA A 389 -23.51 -13.81 12.65
N ALA A 390 -22.87 -14.93 12.31
CA ALA A 390 -23.52 -16.08 11.70
C ALA A 390 -24.60 -16.67 12.60
N ASP A 391 -25.81 -16.96 12.09
CA ASP A 391 -26.93 -17.48 12.87
C ASP A 391 -26.92 -19.00 12.99
N ASN A 392 -26.31 -19.69 12.04
CA ASN A 392 -26.24 -21.15 12.00
C ASN A 392 -24.91 -21.66 11.42
N SER A 393 -24.69 -22.97 11.54
CA SER A 393 -23.49 -23.64 11.07
C SER A 393 -23.30 -23.59 9.55
N THR A 394 -24.38 -23.53 8.77
CA THR A 394 -24.32 -23.45 7.30
C THR A 394 -23.76 -22.09 6.88
N GLU A 395 -24.32 -21.02 7.45
CA GLU A 395 -23.82 -19.65 7.21
C GLU A 395 -22.39 -19.47 7.67
N LEU A 396 -22.05 -19.95 8.88
CA LEU A 396 -20.67 -19.87 9.38
C LEU A 396 -19.70 -20.57 8.43
N ARG A 397 -20.02 -21.78 7.97
CA ARG A 397 -19.18 -22.51 7.02
C ARG A 397 -19.02 -21.77 5.70
N GLU A 398 -20.14 -21.23 5.15
CA GLU A 398 -20.10 -20.46 3.92
C GLU A 398 -19.21 -19.22 4.08
N SER A 399 -19.35 -18.52 5.19
CA SER A 399 -18.49 -17.38 5.53
C SER A 399 -17.02 -17.79 5.70
N VAL A 400 -16.75 -18.88 6.43
CA VAL A 400 -15.38 -19.38 6.63
C VAL A 400 -14.74 -19.73 5.28
N THR A 401 -15.43 -20.53 4.45
CA THR A 401 -14.90 -20.91 3.13
C THR A 401 -14.61 -19.69 2.28
N ARG A 402 -15.59 -18.78 2.16
CA ARG A 402 -15.44 -17.56 1.34
C ARG A 402 -14.34 -16.65 1.83
N ASP A 403 -14.29 -16.42 3.14
CA ASP A 403 -13.46 -15.35 3.68
C ASP A 403 -12.00 -15.81 3.91
N TYR A 404 -11.75 -17.08 4.27
CA TYR A 404 -10.38 -17.62 4.31
C TYR A 404 -9.75 -17.71 2.93
N PHE A 405 -10.44 -18.33 1.97
CA PHE A 405 -9.92 -18.40 0.60
C PHE A 405 -9.93 -17.02 -0.06
N GLY A 406 -10.89 -16.16 0.27
CA GLY A 406 -10.93 -14.79 -0.15
C GLY A 406 -9.67 -14.03 0.29
N PHE A 407 -9.31 -14.09 1.57
CA PHE A 407 -8.11 -13.48 2.11
C PHE A 407 -6.83 -13.97 1.41
N LEU A 408 -6.67 -15.28 1.29
CA LEU A 408 -5.48 -15.87 0.67
C LEU A 408 -5.35 -15.48 -0.80
N ASN A 409 -6.44 -15.56 -1.57
CA ASN A 409 -6.40 -15.22 -3.00
C ASN A 409 -6.26 -13.72 -3.24
N TRP A 410 -6.88 -12.88 -2.40
CA TRP A 410 -6.83 -11.44 -2.54
C TRP A 410 -5.48 -10.85 -2.13
N LEU A 411 -4.97 -11.21 -0.96
CA LEU A 411 -3.82 -10.54 -0.34
C LEU A 411 -2.51 -11.33 -0.39
N VAL A 412 -2.53 -12.56 -0.91
CA VAL A 412 -1.35 -13.46 -0.89
C VAL A 412 -1.09 -14.09 -2.27
N PHE A 413 -2.02 -14.89 -2.78
CA PHE A 413 -1.75 -15.74 -3.94
C PHE A 413 -1.68 -14.97 -5.26
N GLY A 414 -2.38 -13.84 -5.39
CA GLY A 414 -2.25 -12.96 -6.55
C GLY A 414 -0.81 -12.49 -6.76
N GLY A 415 -0.12 -12.12 -5.67
CA GLY A 415 1.29 -11.76 -5.70
C GLY A 415 2.20 -12.93 -6.06
N PHE A 416 1.91 -14.14 -5.59
CA PHE A 416 2.66 -15.33 -5.99
C PHE A 416 2.41 -15.73 -7.45
N ALA A 417 1.20 -15.55 -7.96
CA ALA A 417 0.90 -15.77 -9.37
C ALA A 417 1.70 -14.80 -10.26
N ALA A 418 1.75 -13.52 -9.90
CA ALA A 418 2.59 -12.53 -10.58
C ALA A 418 4.07 -12.93 -10.55
N LYS A 419 4.59 -13.34 -9.38
CA LYS A 419 5.97 -13.87 -9.26
C LYS A 419 6.22 -15.09 -10.13
N GLY A 420 5.25 -16.00 -10.23
CA GLY A 420 5.33 -17.19 -11.07
C GLY A 420 5.48 -16.83 -12.56
N VAL A 421 4.63 -15.91 -13.05
CA VAL A 421 4.72 -15.41 -14.42
C VAL A 421 6.05 -14.69 -14.66
N ALA A 422 6.48 -13.85 -13.72
CA ALA A 422 7.78 -13.17 -13.83
C ALA A 422 8.95 -14.15 -13.91
N ASN A 423 8.91 -15.24 -13.13
CA ASN A 423 9.95 -16.28 -13.16
C ASN A 423 10.00 -17.05 -14.49
N MET A 424 8.85 -17.21 -15.16
CA MET A 424 8.81 -17.78 -16.51
C MET A 424 9.46 -16.84 -17.55
N LEU A 425 9.29 -15.51 -17.39
CA LEU A 425 9.78 -14.49 -18.31
C LEU A 425 11.23 -14.05 -18.02
N ASP A 426 11.72 -14.32 -16.81
CA ASP A 426 13.07 -13.98 -16.34
C ASP A 426 13.63 -15.14 -15.51
N LYS A 427 13.97 -16.26 -16.21
CA LYS A 427 14.39 -17.52 -15.60
C LYS A 427 15.62 -17.39 -14.69
N LYS A 428 16.52 -16.45 -14.97
CA LYS A 428 17.71 -16.19 -14.14
C LYS A 428 17.43 -15.21 -12.99
N ALA A 429 16.23 -14.64 -12.91
CA ALA A 429 15.81 -13.68 -11.91
C ALA A 429 16.71 -12.42 -11.78
N GLU A 430 17.43 -12.05 -12.85
CA GLU A 430 18.39 -10.95 -12.85
C GLU A 430 17.72 -9.58 -13.05
N ASN A 431 16.61 -9.56 -13.82
CA ASN A 431 16.02 -8.31 -14.29
C ASN A 431 14.78 -7.90 -13.49
N LEU A 432 13.87 -8.83 -13.20
CA LEU A 432 12.57 -8.55 -12.60
C LEU A 432 12.53 -8.72 -11.07
N PHE A 433 13.57 -9.30 -10.48
CA PHE A 433 13.57 -9.61 -9.05
C PHE A 433 14.58 -8.78 -8.26
N ASN A 434 14.20 -8.45 -7.03
CA ASN A 434 15.07 -8.04 -5.96
C ASN A 434 15.34 -9.27 -5.08
N ILE A 435 16.61 -9.61 -4.85
CA ILE A 435 17.05 -10.76 -4.06
C ILE A 435 17.69 -10.23 -2.77
N SER A 436 17.06 -10.52 -1.64
CA SER A 436 17.51 -10.03 -0.34
C SER A 436 18.63 -10.87 0.28
N LYS A 437 18.68 -12.16 -0.07
CA LYS A 437 19.72 -13.11 0.35
C LYS A 437 19.95 -14.09 -0.78
N GLU A 438 21.19 -14.50 -0.95
CA GLU A 438 21.52 -15.58 -1.86
C GLU A 438 20.96 -16.92 -1.35
N GLY A 439 20.47 -17.75 -2.27
CA GLY A 439 19.88 -19.04 -1.92
C GLY A 439 19.28 -19.75 -3.13
N ARG A 440 18.74 -20.94 -2.91
CA ARG A 440 18.09 -21.75 -3.94
C ARG A 440 16.83 -22.44 -3.39
N GLY A 441 15.95 -22.83 -4.29
CA GLY A 441 14.75 -23.61 -3.99
C GLY A 441 13.53 -22.75 -3.59
N ILE A 442 12.43 -23.44 -3.30
CA ILE A 442 11.10 -22.82 -3.07
C ILE A 442 11.13 -21.86 -1.87
N LYS A 443 11.82 -22.22 -0.78
CA LYS A 443 11.90 -21.36 0.41
C LYS A 443 12.58 -20.02 0.10
N HIS A 444 13.67 -20.04 -0.66
CA HIS A 444 14.33 -18.82 -1.15
C HIS A 444 13.40 -18.00 -2.05
N TRP A 445 12.76 -18.65 -3.04
CA TRP A 445 11.81 -18.01 -3.93
C TRP A 445 10.66 -17.33 -3.17
N LEU A 446 10.10 -17.99 -2.14
CA LEU A 446 9.01 -17.42 -1.35
C LEU A 446 9.44 -16.25 -0.47
N ASN A 447 10.61 -16.33 0.17
CA ASN A 447 10.98 -15.44 1.27
C ASN A 447 11.97 -14.34 0.90
N ASP A 448 12.90 -14.64 0.00
CA ASP A 448 14.07 -13.80 -0.26
C ASP A 448 14.00 -13.09 -1.62
N MET A 449 13.10 -13.52 -2.49
CA MET A 449 12.86 -12.87 -3.78
C MET A 449 11.59 -12.03 -3.74
N SER A 450 11.62 -10.82 -4.30
CA SER A 450 10.45 -9.97 -4.52
C SER A 450 10.50 -9.36 -5.93
N LEU A 451 9.33 -9.10 -6.52
CA LEU A 451 9.29 -8.39 -7.80
C LEU A 451 9.81 -6.96 -7.61
N LYS A 452 10.53 -6.46 -8.61
CA LYS A 452 10.82 -5.04 -8.73
C LYS A 452 9.55 -4.28 -9.07
N THR A 453 9.47 -3.05 -8.60
CA THR A 453 8.40 -2.14 -8.99
C THR A 453 8.65 -1.54 -10.39
N HIS A 454 7.60 -1.01 -11.01
CA HIS A 454 7.73 -0.29 -12.28
C HIS A 454 8.73 0.87 -12.17
N ASN A 455 8.75 1.56 -11.03
CA ASN A 455 9.67 2.67 -10.78
C ASN A 455 11.12 2.18 -10.68
N GLU A 456 11.37 1.04 -10.06
CA GLU A 456 12.71 0.43 -9.98
C GLU A 456 13.22 0.00 -11.36
N ILE A 457 12.36 -0.56 -12.20
CA ILE A 457 12.71 -0.90 -13.59
C ILE A 457 13.01 0.37 -14.40
N ALA A 458 12.17 1.40 -14.29
CA ALA A 458 12.34 2.66 -14.99
C ALA A 458 13.63 3.39 -14.56
N ALA A 459 13.97 3.39 -13.28
CA ALA A 459 15.17 4.02 -12.72
C ALA A 459 16.49 3.42 -13.25
N ARG A 460 16.46 2.18 -13.76
CA ARG A 460 17.65 1.52 -14.35
C ARG A 460 18.01 2.00 -15.75
N GLY A 461 17.22 2.90 -16.31
CA GLY A 461 17.47 3.54 -17.60
C GLY A 461 16.58 3.05 -18.74
N LYS A 462 16.52 3.84 -19.81
CA LYS A 462 15.56 3.70 -20.91
C LYS A 462 15.63 2.34 -21.62
N GLU A 463 16.82 1.86 -21.94
CA GLU A 463 17.01 0.60 -22.65
C GLU A 463 16.63 -0.60 -21.77
N PHE A 464 16.99 -0.56 -20.49
CA PHE A 464 16.61 -1.59 -19.52
C PHE A 464 15.09 -1.61 -19.32
N ALA A 465 14.47 -0.44 -19.19
CA ALA A 465 13.04 -0.29 -19.04
C ALA A 465 12.29 -0.82 -20.28
N LYS A 466 12.70 -0.44 -21.49
CA LYS A 466 12.11 -0.91 -22.74
C LYS A 466 12.12 -2.44 -22.86
N LYS A 467 13.18 -3.08 -22.40
CA LYS A 467 13.34 -4.54 -22.45
C LYS A 467 12.50 -5.27 -21.41
N ASN A 468 12.26 -4.67 -20.24
CA ASN A 468 11.75 -5.39 -19.07
C ASN A 468 10.37 -4.94 -18.57
N LEU A 469 9.89 -3.70 -18.89
CA LEU A 469 8.58 -3.23 -18.43
C LEU A 469 7.44 -4.09 -18.96
N TRP A 470 7.47 -4.51 -20.21
CA TRP A 470 6.42 -5.36 -20.75
C TRP A 470 6.34 -6.72 -20.04
N LYS A 471 7.48 -7.29 -19.61
CA LYS A 471 7.52 -8.54 -18.84
C LYS A 471 6.93 -8.33 -17.44
N LEU A 472 7.24 -7.20 -16.81
CA LEU A 472 6.67 -6.84 -15.53
C LEU A 472 5.16 -6.61 -15.65
N ASN A 473 4.69 -5.91 -16.70
CA ASN A 473 3.28 -5.75 -17.00
C ASN A 473 2.57 -7.11 -17.14
N ALA A 474 3.16 -8.03 -17.92
CA ALA A 474 2.61 -9.38 -18.09
C ALA A 474 2.54 -10.15 -16.76
N ALA A 475 3.54 -10.01 -15.91
CA ALA A 475 3.54 -10.62 -14.59
C ALA A 475 2.41 -10.06 -13.69
N HIS A 476 2.24 -8.74 -13.63
CA HIS A 476 1.17 -8.11 -12.86
C HIS A 476 -0.23 -8.45 -13.43
N LEU A 477 -0.39 -8.44 -14.76
CA LEU A 477 -1.64 -8.89 -15.38
C LEU A 477 -1.96 -10.35 -15.07
N GLY A 478 -0.95 -11.23 -15.04
CA GLY A 478 -1.11 -12.62 -14.63
C GLY A 478 -1.60 -12.75 -13.17
N GLY A 479 -1.05 -11.95 -12.27
CA GLY A 479 -1.50 -11.89 -10.87
C GLY A 479 -2.93 -11.35 -10.72
N LEU A 480 -3.28 -10.30 -11.45
CA LEU A 480 -4.63 -9.75 -11.49
C LEU A 480 -5.62 -10.77 -12.08
N ALA A 481 -5.30 -11.38 -13.23
CA ALA A 481 -6.14 -12.39 -13.87
C ALA A 481 -6.40 -13.58 -12.93
N TYR A 482 -5.36 -14.06 -12.24
CA TYR A 482 -5.50 -15.08 -11.20
C TYR A 482 -6.51 -14.66 -10.13
N SER A 483 -6.37 -13.44 -9.59
CA SER A 483 -7.25 -12.92 -8.55
C SER A 483 -8.70 -12.78 -9.05
N PHE A 484 -8.91 -12.25 -10.25
CA PHE A 484 -10.23 -12.09 -10.84
C PHE A 484 -10.92 -13.44 -11.08
N ILE A 485 -10.21 -14.43 -11.61
CA ILE A 485 -10.77 -15.76 -11.87
C ILE A 485 -11.10 -16.46 -10.54
N THR A 486 -10.15 -16.47 -9.60
CA THR A 486 -10.34 -17.22 -8.35
C THR A 486 -11.38 -16.59 -7.42
N LEU A 487 -11.36 -15.27 -7.26
CA LEU A 487 -12.26 -14.56 -6.35
C LEU A 487 -13.65 -14.30 -6.97
N GLY A 488 -13.67 -13.99 -8.28
CA GLY A 488 -14.91 -13.60 -8.95
C GLY A 488 -15.73 -14.78 -9.48
N LEU A 489 -15.10 -15.86 -9.88
CA LEU A 489 -15.77 -17.01 -10.51
C LEU A 489 -15.66 -18.29 -9.68
N VAL A 490 -14.43 -18.75 -9.43
CA VAL A 490 -14.20 -20.08 -8.84
C VAL A 490 -14.73 -20.17 -7.42
N LEU A 491 -14.40 -19.21 -6.58
CA LEU A 491 -14.80 -19.22 -5.17
C LEU A 491 -16.31 -19.12 -4.94
N PRO A 492 -17.07 -18.22 -5.60
CA PRO A 492 -18.52 -18.19 -5.54
C PRO A 492 -19.17 -19.51 -6.00
N MET A 493 -18.69 -20.09 -7.12
CA MET A 493 -19.20 -21.36 -7.63
C MET A 493 -18.98 -22.54 -6.68
N ILE A 494 -17.79 -22.65 -6.08
CA ILE A 494 -17.48 -23.69 -5.10
C ILE A 494 -18.40 -23.53 -3.89
N ASN A 495 -18.52 -22.31 -3.38
CA ASN A 495 -19.31 -22.02 -2.19
C ASN A 495 -20.80 -22.36 -2.39
N ASP A 496 -21.37 -21.97 -3.51
CA ASP A 496 -22.76 -22.28 -3.87
C ASP A 496 -22.99 -23.80 -4.04
N LYS A 497 -22.11 -24.50 -4.80
CA LYS A 497 -22.20 -25.95 -4.97
C LYS A 497 -22.12 -26.70 -3.64
N MET A 498 -21.22 -26.29 -2.73
CA MET A 498 -21.11 -26.88 -1.41
C MET A 498 -22.37 -26.66 -0.56
N THR A 499 -22.98 -25.48 -0.65
CA THR A 499 -24.22 -25.15 0.06
C THR A 499 -25.41 -25.96 -0.48
N LYS A 500 -25.57 -26.00 -1.81
CA LYS A 500 -26.62 -26.81 -2.48
C LYS A 500 -26.46 -28.30 -2.21
N TYR A 501 -25.24 -28.84 -2.25
CA TYR A 501 -24.95 -30.25 -1.94
C TYR A 501 -25.39 -30.64 -0.51
N LYS A 502 -25.01 -29.81 0.48
CA LYS A 502 -25.42 -30.09 1.88
C LYS A 502 -26.91 -29.90 2.12
N ALA A 503 -27.53 -28.92 1.48
CA ALA A 503 -28.99 -28.75 1.56
C ALA A 503 -29.73 -30.01 1.05
N ARG A 504 -29.28 -30.59 -0.08
CA ARG A 504 -29.81 -31.85 -0.63
C ARG A 504 -29.58 -33.03 0.30
N LYS A 505 -28.34 -33.15 0.84
CA LYS A 505 -28.03 -34.24 1.79
C LYS A 505 -28.88 -34.18 3.06
N ASN A 506 -29.12 -32.99 3.60
CA ASN A 506 -29.97 -32.83 4.77
C ASN A 506 -31.46 -33.05 4.46
N ALA A 507 -31.93 -32.75 3.25
CA ALA A 507 -33.29 -33.09 2.80
C ALA A 507 -33.48 -34.60 2.69
N ASN A 508 -32.53 -35.35 2.16
CA ASN A 508 -32.58 -36.80 1.99
C ASN A 508 -32.33 -37.58 3.31
N ALA A 509 -31.78 -36.93 4.32
CA ALA A 509 -31.51 -37.56 5.63
C ALA A 509 -32.68 -37.44 6.63
N LYS A 510 -33.78 -36.77 6.27
CA LYS A 510 -35.02 -36.82 7.05
C LYS A 510 -35.86 -37.96 6.52
N PRO A 511 -36.02 -39.08 7.25
CA PRO A 511 -36.99 -40.09 6.88
C PRO A 511 -38.40 -39.46 6.95
N GLU A 512 -39.22 -39.81 5.97
CA GLU A 512 -40.68 -39.61 6.01
C GLU A 512 -41.26 -40.29 7.23
N THR A 513 -41.38 -39.58 8.34
CA THR A 513 -42.33 -39.90 9.39
C THR A 513 -43.57 -39.05 9.13
N GLN A 514 -44.33 -39.46 8.15
CA GLN A 514 -45.74 -39.15 8.05
C GLN A 514 -46.49 -40.44 8.28
N THR A 515 -47.02 -40.61 9.43
CA THR A 515 -48.29 -41.23 9.69
C THR A 515 -48.99 -40.47 10.80
#